data_6dd2ceeb42c9b2acaf78475a27475b23
#
_entry.id   6dd2ceeb42c9b2acaf78475a27475b23
#
_cell.length_a   1.000
_cell.length_b   1.000
_cell.length_c   1.000
_cell.angle_alpha   90.00
_cell.angle_beta   90.00
_cell.angle_gamma   90.00
#
_symmetry.space_group_name_H-M   'P 1'
#
loop_
_entity.id
_entity.type
_entity.pdbx_description
1 polymer ?
#
loop_
_entity_poly.entity_id
_entity_poly.type
_entity_poly.pdbx_seq_one_letter_code
_entity_poly.pdbx_strand_id
1 'polypeptide(L)' 'MKIKIIYKKLGREQAHGIAESDGIIYIDPRLKGRKMLEIVLHECLHILNKTDDEETIIRKSVTLTKVL' A
#
# COMPACT_ATOMS: atom_id res chain seq x y z
N MET A 1 -1.20 1.91 16.69
CA MET A 1 -1.69 2.66 15.52
C MET A 1 -2.73 1.83 14.79
N LYS A 2 -3.85 2.44 14.45
CA LYS A 2 -4.88 1.76 13.66
C LYS A 2 -4.71 2.11 12.19
N ILE A 3 -4.72 1.10 11.35
CA ILE A 3 -4.68 1.29 9.91
C ILE A 3 -6.03 0.87 9.35
N LYS A 4 -6.66 1.76 8.59
CA LYS A 4 -7.95 1.51 7.98
C LYS A 4 -7.78 1.43 6.47
N ILE A 5 -8.36 0.40 5.87
CA ILE A 5 -8.30 0.21 4.43
C ILE A 5 -9.66 0.53 3.84
N ILE A 6 -9.69 1.44 2.87
CA ILE A 6 -10.90 1.83 2.16
C ILE A 6 -10.73 1.50 0.68
N TYR A 7 -11.68 0.76 0.13
CA TYR A 7 -11.67 0.43 -1.29
C TYR A 7 -12.39 1.55 -2.05
N LYS A 8 -11.64 2.23 -2.89
CA LYS A 8 -12.17 3.37 -3.65
C LYS A 8 -11.56 3.39 -5.03
N LYS A 9 -12.39 3.59 -6.06
CA LYS A 9 -11.89 3.70 -7.43
C LYS A 9 -11.01 4.94 -7.55
N LEU A 10 -9.75 4.74 -7.89
CA LEU A 10 -8.78 5.82 -8.03
C LEU A 10 -8.74 6.28 -9.48
N GLY A 11 -8.45 7.57 -9.70
CA GLY A 11 -8.36 8.13 -11.03
C GLY A 11 -7.08 7.71 -11.75
N ARG A 12 -6.99 8.07 -13.03
CA ARG A 12 -5.81 7.73 -13.85
C ARG A 12 -4.51 8.30 -13.31
N GLU A 13 -4.57 9.44 -12.69
CA GLU A 13 -3.39 10.15 -12.19
C GLU A 13 -2.90 9.61 -10.87
N GLN A 14 -3.67 8.73 -10.25
CA GLN A 14 -3.31 8.17 -8.97
C GLN A 14 -2.83 6.75 -9.12
N ALA A 15 -1.90 6.37 -8.27
CA ALA A 15 -1.39 5.01 -8.25
C ALA A 15 -2.49 4.04 -7.82
N HIS A 16 -2.16 2.76 -7.76
CA HIS A 16 -3.11 1.73 -7.35
C HIS A 16 -3.50 1.82 -5.88
N GLY A 17 -2.75 2.60 -5.10
CA GLY A 17 -3.05 2.81 -3.69
C GLY A 17 -2.53 4.15 -3.23
N ILE A 18 -3.12 4.67 -2.16
CA ILE A 18 -2.71 5.93 -1.52
C ILE A 18 -2.71 5.72 -0.02
N ALA A 19 -1.63 6.13 0.64
CA ALA A 19 -1.54 6.11 2.10
C ALA A 19 -1.62 7.52 2.64
N GLU A 20 -2.54 7.73 3.57
CA GLU A 20 -2.69 9.00 4.27
C GLU A 20 -1.94 8.98 5.59
N SER A 21 -1.46 10.13 6.03
CA SER A 21 -0.67 10.22 7.26
C SER A 21 -1.44 9.83 8.52
N ASP A 22 -2.75 9.84 8.47
CA ASP A 22 -3.61 9.47 9.60
C ASP A 22 -3.89 7.98 9.69
N GLY A 23 -3.24 7.17 8.83
CA GLY A 23 -3.40 5.73 8.86
C GLY A 23 -4.48 5.19 7.93
N ILE A 24 -5.01 6.01 7.06
CA ILE A 24 -6.01 5.56 6.08
C ILE A 24 -5.32 5.19 4.77
N ILE A 25 -5.65 4.02 4.25
CA ILE A 25 -5.13 3.54 2.97
C ILE A 25 -6.30 3.37 2.01
N TYR A 26 -6.19 3.99 0.84
CA TYR A 26 -7.16 3.81 -0.23
C TYR A 26 -6.59 2.83 -1.25
N ILE A 27 -7.35 1.81 -1.57
CA ILE A 27 -6.95 0.76 -2.52
C ILE A 27 -7.97 0.71 -3.65
N ASP A 28 -7.49 0.67 -4.89
CA ASP A 28 -8.36 0.53 -6.04
C ASP A 28 -8.98 -0.87 -6.03
N PRO A 29 -10.32 -1.00 -6.01
CA PRO A 29 -10.98 -2.32 -5.93
C PRO A 29 -10.78 -3.18 -7.17
N ARG A 30 -10.24 -2.63 -8.25
CA ARG A 30 -9.95 -3.42 -9.45
C ARG A 30 -8.72 -4.31 -9.29
N LEU A 31 -7.90 -4.03 -8.27
CA LEU A 31 -6.74 -4.88 -7.98
C LEU A 31 -7.21 -6.19 -7.36
N LYS A 32 -6.54 -7.28 -7.73
CA LYS A 32 -6.90 -8.60 -7.22
C LYS A 32 -5.67 -9.43 -6.94
N GLY A 33 -5.83 -10.45 -6.09
CA GLY A 33 -4.81 -11.45 -5.82
C GLY A 33 -3.53 -10.88 -5.25
N ARG A 34 -2.41 -11.40 -5.72
CA ARG A 34 -1.10 -11.02 -5.21
C ARG A 34 -0.79 -9.54 -5.44
N LYS A 35 -1.29 -8.97 -6.54
CA LYS A 35 -1.06 -7.55 -6.82
C LYS A 35 -1.70 -6.67 -5.76
N MET A 36 -2.91 -7.00 -5.35
CA MET A 36 -3.59 -6.26 -4.28
C MET A 36 -2.81 -6.38 -2.97
N LEU A 37 -2.36 -7.58 -2.63
CA LEU A 37 -1.57 -7.80 -1.41
C LEU A 37 -0.31 -6.96 -1.42
N GLU A 38 0.41 -6.94 -2.54
CA GLU A 38 1.63 -6.16 -2.67
C GLU A 38 1.37 -4.66 -2.45
N ILE A 39 0.31 -4.13 -3.05
CA ILE A 39 -0.02 -2.72 -2.92
C ILE A 39 -0.45 -2.38 -1.49
N VAL A 40 -1.24 -3.25 -0.85
CA VAL A 40 -1.64 -3.04 0.54
C VAL A 40 -0.41 -3.00 1.45
N LEU A 41 0.51 -3.94 1.27
CA LEU A 41 1.74 -3.97 2.07
C LEU A 41 2.61 -2.74 1.81
N HIS A 42 2.71 -2.31 0.55
CA HIS A 42 3.47 -1.12 0.19
C HIS A 42 2.95 0.12 0.93
N GLU A 43 1.63 0.32 0.91
CA GLU A 43 1.04 1.48 1.56
C GLU A 43 1.13 1.38 3.09
N CYS A 44 0.97 0.17 3.65
CA CYS A 44 1.15 -0.03 5.09
C CYS A 44 2.57 0.32 5.52
N LEU A 45 3.57 -0.06 4.72
CA LEU A 45 4.96 0.24 5.03
C LEU A 45 5.24 1.74 5.00
N HIS A 46 4.60 2.48 4.11
CA HIS A 46 4.74 3.94 4.11
C HIS A 46 4.26 4.55 5.43
N ILE A 47 3.18 4.01 6.00
CA ILE A 47 2.65 4.50 7.27
C ILE A 47 3.53 4.10 8.43
N LEU A 48 3.96 2.85 8.47
CA LEU A 48 4.72 2.29 9.59
C LEU A 48 6.18 2.72 9.59
N ASN A 49 6.75 2.96 8.42
CA ASN A 49 8.17 3.30 8.26
C ASN A 49 8.32 4.62 7.51
N LYS A 50 7.86 5.70 8.13
CA LYS A 50 7.83 7.02 7.49
C LYS A 50 9.19 7.56 7.07
N THR A 51 10.26 7.05 7.67
CA THR A 51 11.62 7.49 7.35
C THR A 51 12.26 6.68 6.22
N ASP A 52 11.64 5.57 5.82
CA ASP A 52 12.16 4.78 4.72
C ASP A 52 11.90 5.47 3.39
N ASP A 53 12.85 5.36 2.46
CA ASP A 53 12.65 5.89 1.12
C ASP A 53 11.80 4.92 0.29
N GLU A 54 11.40 5.39 -0.90
CA GLU A 54 10.51 4.61 -1.77
C GLU A 54 11.15 3.28 -2.18
N GLU A 55 12.43 3.29 -2.50
CA GLU A 55 13.13 2.07 -2.91
C GLU A 55 13.12 1.01 -1.81
N THR A 56 13.36 1.43 -0.57
CA THR A 56 13.33 0.53 0.57
C THR A 56 11.92 -0.04 0.78
N ILE A 57 10.90 0.79 0.65
CA ILE A 57 9.51 0.36 0.79
C ILE A 57 9.15 -0.68 -0.28
N ILE A 58 9.53 -0.43 -1.52
CA ILE A 58 9.28 -1.37 -2.62
C ILE A 58 9.94 -2.71 -2.33
N ARG A 59 11.19 -2.69 -1.90
CA ARG A 59 11.93 -3.91 -1.58
C ARG A 59 11.26 -4.72 -0.47
N LYS A 60 10.83 -4.03 0.59
CA LYS A 60 10.16 -4.68 1.72
C LYS A 60 8.81 -5.27 1.30
N SER A 61 8.04 -4.53 0.50
CA SER A 61 6.71 -5.01 0.08
C SER A 61 6.81 -6.24 -0.81
N VAL A 62 7.78 -6.27 -1.71
CA VAL A 62 8.02 -7.44 -2.57
C VAL A 62 8.41 -8.64 -1.72
N THR A 63 9.33 -8.45 -0.78
CA THR A 63 9.79 -9.53 0.09
C THR A 63 8.64 -10.11 0.91
N LEU A 64 7.82 -9.24 1.52
CA LEU A 64 6.69 -9.68 2.32
C LEU A 64 5.64 -10.41 1.49
N THR A 65 5.41 -9.94 0.27
CA THR A 65 4.44 -10.57 -0.62
C THR A 65 4.87 -11.99 -0.96
N LYS A 66 6.16 -12.23 -1.14
CA LYS A 66 6.68 -13.57 -1.43
C LYS A 66 6.55 -14.53 -0.26
N VAL A 67 6.61 -14.00 0.96
CA VAL A 67 6.51 -14.82 2.16
C VAL A 67 5.04 -15.21 2.43
N LEU A 68 4.13 -14.31 2.12
CA LEU A 68 2.71 -14.53 2.38
C LEU A 68 2.05 -15.27 1.22
#